data_dd79fe6575665cda47ce30c95b845192
#
_entry.id   dd79fe6575665cda47ce30c95b845192
#
_cell.length_a   1.000
_cell.length_b   1.000
_cell.length_c   1.000
_cell.angle_alpha   90.00
_cell.angle_beta   90.00
_cell.angle_gamma   90.00
#
_symmetry.space_group_name_H-M   'P 1'
#
loop_
_entity.id
_entity.type
_entity.pdbx_description
1 polymer ?
#
loop_
_entity_poly.entity_id
_entity_poly.type
_entity_poly.pdbx_seq_one_letter_code
_entity_poly.pdbx_strand_id
1 'polypeptide(L)'
;MRPGICLLVACWLATITAGNPLAAAGQQGQGSELEQLQQQVSELTQLIKQMQEQHDKEMASLRAEIEKLRQAPGEAEEAEPADEMALLRELAQQQAGGEAEPEKAPEETVFKAAGLSLQKLNPEISAAGDFLTYYRDQKGVRKRTDAEIRGLELNVQSYLDPFSYMKATAHMSDEGVHIEEVYFTRFSAFAGANLDVGRFRQQFGVVNRWHEDALDQVQYPMALRRIFGDEGLGQTGASLDWTLPMWGQAQQEFTFQVTNAENEALFDGNALGTPSLLFHYKNYRDLSRDAYLEWGLSGLFGWNDEWNVQPSGGDVRTEYDALGTRVFGADLSYLWEPIDRALYKNVEWRSELYVLNRDILAPDDSGRDTINAWGGYSYLQSKVARNLIFGVRLDYFEPDSKDYAETANLSLAPVVYLDKDPHRWQVGPYVTWWQSEWVRLRGEYNYAWGDGMEPHEHIFWGQANFAIGPHKHERY
;
A
#
# COMPACT_ATOMS: atom_id res chain seq x y z
N MET A 1 -36.54 -11.04 15.92
CA MET A 1 -35.79 -11.02 14.63
C MET A 1 -36.76 -10.54 13.55
N ARG A 2 -36.54 -9.34 13.00
CA ARG A 2 -37.41 -8.80 11.93
C ARG A 2 -36.73 -9.07 10.58
N PRO A 3 -37.48 -9.48 9.53
CA PRO A 3 -36.92 -10.00 8.27
C PRO A 3 -36.36 -8.94 7.29
N GLY A 4 -36.09 -7.74 7.75
CA GLY A 4 -35.64 -6.64 6.86
C GLY A 4 -34.14 -6.59 6.53
N ILE A 5 -33.30 -7.27 7.29
CA ILE A 5 -31.84 -7.13 7.15
C ILE A 5 -31.26 -8.05 6.07
N CYS A 6 -31.90 -9.19 5.80
CA CYS A 6 -31.50 -10.07 4.70
C CYS A 6 -31.77 -9.52 3.29
N LEU A 7 -32.66 -8.52 3.16
CA LEU A 7 -33.08 -8.03 1.84
C LEU A 7 -32.04 -7.07 1.21
N LEU A 8 -31.28 -6.32 2.03
CA LEU A 8 -30.32 -5.34 1.52
C LEU A 8 -29.04 -5.99 0.97
N VAL A 9 -28.55 -7.05 1.60
CA VAL A 9 -27.40 -7.80 1.08
C VAL A 9 -27.81 -8.63 -0.15
N ALA A 10 -29.03 -9.16 -0.17
CA ALA A 10 -29.56 -9.89 -1.33
C ALA A 10 -29.86 -8.98 -2.53
N CYS A 11 -30.31 -7.74 -2.32
CA CYS A 11 -30.51 -6.78 -3.40
C CYS A 11 -29.20 -6.32 -4.05
N TRP A 12 -28.11 -6.20 -3.28
CA TRP A 12 -26.82 -5.77 -3.83
C TRP A 12 -26.14 -6.87 -4.66
N LEU A 13 -26.28 -8.13 -4.25
CA LEU A 13 -25.83 -9.29 -5.03
C LEU A 13 -26.75 -9.60 -6.23
N ALA A 14 -28.06 -9.30 -6.12
CA ALA A 14 -29.02 -9.56 -7.21
C ALA A 14 -28.92 -8.54 -8.37
N THR A 15 -28.44 -7.31 -8.13
CA THR A 15 -28.22 -6.33 -9.21
C THR A 15 -26.98 -6.66 -10.06
N ILE A 16 -26.05 -7.48 -9.56
CA ILE A 16 -24.86 -7.91 -10.32
C ILE A 16 -25.17 -9.12 -11.23
N THR A 17 -26.24 -9.91 -10.91
CA THR A 17 -26.63 -11.11 -11.71
C THR A 17 -27.78 -10.88 -12.67
N ALA A 18 -28.44 -9.72 -12.65
CA ALA A 18 -29.49 -9.38 -13.60
C ALA A 18 -28.89 -8.89 -14.93
N GLY A 19 -28.33 -9.83 -15.67
CA GLY A 19 -28.10 -9.68 -17.11
C GLY A 19 -29.42 -9.44 -17.82
N ASN A 20 -29.45 -8.43 -18.67
CA ASN A 20 -30.50 -7.94 -19.56
C ASN A 20 -31.67 -8.90 -19.85
N PRO A 21 -32.91 -8.53 -19.57
CA PRO A 21 -34.05 -9.14 -20.19
C PRO A 21 -34.45 -8.37 -21.46
N LEU A 22 -33.71 -8.56 -22.56
CA LEU A 22 -34.11 -8.14 -23.90
C LEU A 22 -33.64 -9.20 -24.90
N ALA A 23 -34.28 -10.37 -24.88
CA ALA A 23 -34.16 -11.36 -25.94
C ALA A 23 -35.46 -12.15 -26.11
N ALA A 24 -36.43 -11.51 -26.66
CA ALA A 24 -37.58 -12.18 -27.24
C ALA A 24 -38.04 -11.42 -28.48
N ALA A 25 -37.18 -11.37 -29.50
CA ALA A 25 -37.55 -11.13 -30.92
C ALA A 25 -36.30 -11.38 -31.79
N GLY A 26 -36.29 -12.46 -32.58
CA GLY A 26 -35.34 -12.61 -33.69
C GLY A 26 -34.56 -13.91 -33.74
N GLN A 27 -35.23 -15.05 -33.93
CA GLN A 27 -34.58 -16.33 -34.21
C GLN A 27 -34.06 -16.49 -35.66
N GLN A 28 -33.88 -15.42 -36.43
CA GLN A 28 -33.34 -15.50 -37.81
C GLN A 28 -32.02 -14.80 -38.06
N GLY A 29 -31.41 -14.16 -37.06
CA GLY A 29 -30.10 -13.48 -37.21
C GLY A 29 -28.89 -14.23 -36.64
N GLN A 30 -29.08 -15.17 -35.74
CA GLN A 30 -27.97 -15.81 -34.99
C GLN A 30 -27.12 -16.78 -35.83
N GLY A 31 -27.63 -17.31 -36.95
CA GLY A 31 -26.85 -18.21 -37.81
C GLY A 31 -25.73 -17.50 -38.57
N SER A 32 -26.00 -16.28 -39.05
CA SER A 32 -25.02 -15.51 -39.84
C SER A 32 -23.91 -14.88 -38.98
N GLU A 33 -24.21 -14.47 -37.76
CA GLU A 33 -23.20 -13.93 -36.84
C GLU A 33 -22.23 -15.03 -36.32
N LEU A 34 -22.74 -16.23 -36.09
CA LEU A 34 -21.93 -17.37 -35.66
C LEU A 34 -21.00 -17.83 -36.81
N GLU A 35 -21.48 -17.86 -38.03
CA GLU A 35 -20.68 -18.16 -39.23
C GLU A 35 -19.61 -17.10 -39.47
N GLN A 36 -19.93 -15.81 -39.30
CA GLN A 36 -18.96 -14.71 -39.43
C GLN A 36 -17.87 -14.80 -38.32
N LEU A 37 -18.28 -15.10 -37.07
CA LEU A 37 -17.30 -15.30 -35.98
C LEU A 37 -16.39 -16.49 -36.22
N GLN A 38 -16.94 -17.61 -36.71
CA GLN A 38 -16.13 -18.78 -37.07
C GLN A 38 -15.16 -18.49 -38.22
N GLN A 39 -15.58 -17.68 -39.19
CA GLN A 39 -14.71 -17.26 -40.27
C GLN A 39 -13.58 -16.36 -39.77
N GLN A 40 -13.87 -15.38 -38.91
CA GLN A 40 -12.87 -14.51 -38.29
C GLN A 40 -11.87 -15.29 -37.43
N VAL A 41 -12.32 -16.26 -36.62
CA VAL A 41 -11.45 -17.13 -35.84
C VAL A 41 -10.56 -17.98 -36.74
N SER A 42 -11.08 -18.47 -37.88
CA SER A 42 -10.30 -19.20 -38.86
C SER A 42 -9.23 -18.34 -39.51
N GLU A 43 -9.57 -17.12 -39.93
CA GLU A 43 -8.63 -16.15 -40.48
C GLU A 43 -7.53 -15.75 -39.50
N LEU A 44 -7.91 -15.45 -38.25
CA LEU A 44 -6.95 -15.17 -37.17
C LEU A 44 -6.00 -16.36 -36.92
N THR A 45 -6.53 -17.57 -36.91
CA THR A 45 -5.73 -18.80 -36.72
C THR A 45 -4.73 -19.00 -37.85
N GLN A 46 -5.13 -18.68 -39.10
CA GLN A 46 -4.22 -18.74 -40.25
C GLN A 46 -3.15 -17.65 -40.18
N LEU A 47 -3.51 -16.43 -39.73
CA LEU A 47 -2.57 -15.33 -39.56
C LEU A 47 -1.52 -15.65 -38.50
N ILE A 48 -1.94 -16.18 -37.37
CA ILE A 48 -1.04 -16.62 -36.28
C ILE A 48 -0.07 -17.69 -36.80
N LYS A 49 -0.58 -18.65 -37.56
CA LYS A 49 0.27 -19.69 -38.13
C LYS A 49 1.30 -19.13 -39.13
N GLN A 50 0.90 -18.18 -39.96
CA GLN A 50 1.82 -17.49 -40.88
C GLN A 50 2.89 -16.68 -40.12
N MET A 51 2.51 -15.99 -39.07
CA MET A 51 3.46 -15.25 -38.22
C MET A 51 4.45 -16.20 -37.53
N GLN A 52 3.99 -17.34 -37.04
CA GLN A 52 4.88 -18.37 -36.46
C GLN A 52 5.85 -18.92 -37.49
N GLU A 53 5.38 -19.28 -38.69
CA GLU A 53 6.25 -19.77 -39.76
C GLU A 53 7.27 -18.71 -40.23
N GLN A 54 6.90 -17.43 -40.21
CA GLN A 54 7.81 -16.35 -40.55
C GLN A 54 8.85 -16.15 -39.45
N HIS A 55 8.44 -16.15 -38.18
CA HIS A 55 9.33 -16.04 -37.04
C HIS A 55 10.34 -17.21 -37.00
N ASP A 56 9.90 -18.46 -37.27
CA ASP A 56 10.78 -19.63 -37.32
C ASP A 56 11.82 -19.53 -38.46
N LYS A 57 11.44 -18.96 -39.61
CA LYS A 57 12.37 -18.69 -40.71
C LYS A 57 13.40 -17.61 -40.35
N GLU A 58 12.97 -16.54 -39.72
CA GLU A 58 13.86 -15.49 -39.24
C GLU A 58 14.83 -15.99 -38.17
N MET A 59 14.35 -16.79 -37.23
CA MET A 59 15.21 -17.42 -36.22
C MET A 59 16.20 -18.42 -36.83
N ALA A 60 15.81 -19.18 -37.88
CA ALA A 60 16.70 -20.06 -38.57
C ALA A 60 17.76 -19.30 -39.37
N SER A 61 17.43 -18.21 -40.02
CA SER A 61 18.38 -17.33 -40.74
C SER A 61 19.39 -16.69 -39.80
N LEU A 62 18.93 -16.16 -38.63
CA LEU A 62 19.79 -15.58 -37.62
C LEU A 62 20.78 -16.63 -37.04
N ARG A 63 20.31 -17.84 -36.77
CA ARG A 63 21.18 -18.92 -36.32
C ARG A 63 22.25 -19.32 -37.36
N ALA A 64 21.88 -19.32 -38.66
CA ALA A 64 22.82 -19.59 -39.73
C ALA A 64 23.87 -18.46 -39.90
N GLU A 65 23.48 -17.21 -39.63
CA GLU A 65 24.38 -16.08 -39.70
C GLU A 65 25.35 -16.03 -38.48
N ILE A 66 24.86 -16.32 -37.28
CA ILE A 66 25.68 -16.51 -36.09
C ILE A 66 26.71 -17.63 -36.29
N GLU A 67 26.31 -18.75 -36.91
CA GLU A 67 27.23 -19.86 -37.18
C GLU A 67 28.29 -19.51 -38.25
N LYS A 68 27.92 -18.69 -39.26
CA LYS A 68 28.89 -18.14 -40.22
C LYS A 68 29.88 -17.18 -39.57
N LEU A 69 29.45 -16.35 -38.66
CA LEU A 69 30.33 -15.43 -37.90
C LEU A 69 31.28 -16.17 -36.96
N ARG A 70 30.85 -17.31 -36.39
CA ARG A 70 31.69 -18.19 -35.57
C ARG A 70 32.72 -18.95 -36.37
N GLN A 71 32.51 -19.17 -37.64
CA GLN A 71 33.43 -19.94 -38.51
C GLN A 71 34.39 -19.06 -39.32
N ALA A 72 34.31 -17.71 -39.22
CA ALA A 72 35.27 -16.82 -39.85
C ALA A 72 36.63 -16.87 -39.09
N PRO A 73 37.74 -17.19 -39.75
CA PRO A 73 39.06 -17.22 -39.09
C PRO A 73 39.58 -15.81 -38.97
N GLY A 74 39.54 -15.23 -37.79
CA GLY A 74 40.12 -13.94 -37.45
C GLY A 74 40.52 -13.91 -35.98
N GLU A 75 41.76 -13.65 -35.74
CA GLU A 75 42.51 -13.62 -34.50
C GLU A 75 41.75 -13.17 -33.27
N ALA A 76 41.83 -14.02 -32.24
CA ALA A 76 41.26 -13.76 -30.94
C ALA A 76 42.11 -12.73 -30.20
N GLU A 77 41.70 -11.49 -30.20
CA GLU A 77 42.05 -10.50 -29.19
C GLU A 77 40.86 -10.38 -28.23
N GLU A 78 41.11 -10.51 -26.94
CA GLU A 78 40.11 -10.40 -25.87
C GLU A 78 39.39 -9.04 -25.92
N ALA A 79 38.23 -8.98 -26.53
CA ALA A 79 37.39 -7.78 -26.55
C ALA A 79 36.57 -7.73 -25.26
N GLU A 80 36.63 -6.60 -24.58
CA GLU A 80 35.82 -6.29 -23.38
C GLU A 80 34.31 -6.32 -23.67
N PRO A 81 33.45 -6.63 -22.70
CA PRO A 81 31.97 -6.76 -22.88
C PRO A 81 31.26 -5.52 -23.41
N ALA A 82 31.92 -4.38 -23.49
CA ALA A 82 31.37 -3.11 -24.02
C ALA A 82 31.17 -3.12 -25.54
N ASP A 83 32.00 -3.88 -26.30
CA ASP A 83 31.94 -3.89 -27.77
C ASP A 83 30.81 -4.78 -28.32
N GLU A 84 30.45 -5.83 -27.60
CA GLU A 84 29.34 -6.72 -27.98
C GLU A 84 27.98 -6.02 -27.91
N MET A 85 27.79 -5.15 -26.93
CA MET A 85 26.59 -4.30 -26.77
C MET A 85 26.51 -3.19 -27.82
N ALA A 86 27.63 -2.68 -28.30
CA ALA A 86 27.66 -1.69 -29.39
C ALA A 86 27.26 -2.32 -30.72
N LEU A 87 27.73 -3.55 -31.01
CA LEU A 87 27.40 -4.30 -32.22
C LEU A 87 25.93 -4.69 -32.28
N LEU A 88 25.35 -5.10 -31.14
CA LEU A 88 23.90 -5.41 -31.02
C LEU A 88 23.03 -4.17 -31.23
N ARG A 89 23.48 -3.00 -30.80
CA ARG A 89 22.77 -1.73 -31.05
C ARG A 89 22.81 -1.31 -32.52
N GLU A 90 23.92 -1.51 -33.17
CA GLU A 90 24.07 -1.19 -34.61
C GLU A 90 23.21 -2.11 -35.50
N LEU A 91 23.14 -3.40 -35.17
CA LEU A 91 22.24 -4.37 -35.82
C LEU A 91 20.75 -4.05 -35.60
N ALA A 92 20.39 -3.62 -34.39
CA ALA A 92 19.02 -3.23 -34.09
C ALA A 92 18.60 -1.93 -34.83
N GLN A 93 19.54 -1.00 -35.05
CA GLN A 93 19.29 0.22 -35.82
C GLN A 93 19.20 -0.05 -37.32
N GLN A 94 19.90 -1.01 -37.87
CA GLN A 94 19.79 -1.41 -39.28
C GLN A 94 18.48 -2.12 -39.61
N GLN A 95 17.89 -2.85 -38.66
CA GLN A 95 16.59 -3.51 -38.85
C GLN A 95 15.40 -2.59 -38.70
N ALA A 96 15.55 -1.41 -38.07
CA ALA A 96 14.50 -0.39 -37.93
C ALA A 96 14.37 0.56 -39.13
N GLY A 97 15.19 0.40 -40.17
CA GLY A 97 15.26 1.26 -41.35
C GLY A 97 14.30 0.85 -42.47
N GLY A 98 12.99 0.98 -42.27
CA GLY A 98 12.00 1.08 -43.33
C GLY A 98 11.71 2.57 -43.59
N GLU A 99 11.93 3.02 -44.84
CA GLU A 99 11.75 4.42 -45.26
C GLU A 99 10.37 4.95 -44.90
N ALA A 100 10.31 5.91 -43.97
CA ALA A 100 9.24 6.88 -43.85
C ALA A 100 9.89 8.27 -43.89
N GLU A 101 9.35 9.14 -44.76
CA GLU A 101 9.78 10.54 -44.89
C GLU A 101 9.81 11.24 -43.53
N PRO A 102 10.79 12.11 -43.26
CA PRO A 102 10.90 12.75 -41.95
C PRO A 102 9.84 13.85 -41.81
N GLU A 103 8.77 13.53 -41.13
CA GLU A 103 7.91 14.54 -40.52
C GLU A 103 8.78 15.27 -39.48
N LYS A 104 8.95 16.59 -39.63
CA LYS A 104 9.71 17.43 -38.70
C LYS A 104 9.08 17.31 -37.30
N ALA A 105 9.70 16.49 -36.46
CA ALA A 105 9.40 16.50 -35.05
C ALA A 105 9.69 17.90 -34.45
N PRO A 106 8.83 18.39 -33.55
CA PRO A 106 9.10 19.66 -32.84
C PRO A 106 10.46 19.57 -32.15
N GLU A 107 11.24 20.64 -32.24
CA GLU A 107 12.57 20.74 -31.60
C GLU A 107 12.39 20.50 -30.07
N GLU A 108 12.66 19.29 -29.63
CA GLU A 108 12.74 18.97 -28.20
C GLU A 108 13.93 19.70 -27.61
N THR A 109 13.69 20.57 -26.65
CA THR A 109 14.72 21.19 -25.83
C THR A 109 15.41 20.12 -25.01
N VAL A 110 16.44 19.49 -25.59
CA VAL A 110 17.27 18.50 -24.87
C VAL A 110 18.17 19.24 -23.91
N PHE A 111 17.91 19.14 -22.63
CA PHE A 111 18.77 19.65 -21.59
C PHE A 111 20.05 18.81 -21.56
N LYS A 112 21.16 19.33 -22.10
CA LYS A 112 22.47 18.69 -22.09
C LYS A 112 23.29 19.21 -20.89
N ALA A 113 23.25 18.49 -19.78
CA ALA A 113 24.22 18.72 -18.69
C ALA A 113 25.43 17.82 -18.91
N ALA A 114 26.62 18.42 -19.08
CA ALA A 114 27.92 17.75 -19.11
C ALA A 114 28.06 16.58 -20.11
N GLY A 115 27.42 16.66 -21.29
CA GLY A 115 27.59 15.65 -22.35
C GLY A 115 26.77 14.36 -22.17
N LEU A 116 26.06 14.23 -21.07
CA LEU A 116 25.08 13.16 -20.87
C LEU A 116 23.76 13.58 -21.55
N SER A 117 23.27 12.79 -22.50
CA SER A 117 21.89 12.94 -22.95
C SER A 117 21.01 12.48 -21.80
N LEU A 118 20.26 13.40 -21.19
CA LEU A 118 19.24 13.04 -20.25
C LEU A 118 18.26 12.11 -20.98
N GLN A 119 18.20 10.88 -20.55
CA GLN A 119 17.21 9.93 -21.01
C GLN A 119 15.84 10.58 -20.85
N LYS A 120 14.95 10.46 -21.82
CA LYS A 120 13.59 10.98 -21.70
C LYS A 120 13.01 10.42 -20.39
N LEU A 121 12.72 11.29 -19.44
CA LEU A 121 11.97 10.91 -18.26
C LEU A 121 10.59 10.45 -18.77
N ASN A 122 10.26 9.19 -18.48
CA ASN A 122 8.95 8.64 -18.78
C ASN A 122 8.27 8.35 -17.43
N PRO A 123 7.67 9.36 -16.79
CA PRO A 123 7.05 9.19 -15.48
C PRO A 123 5.85 8.24 -15.60
N GLU A 124 5.76 7.31 -14.68
CA GLU A 124 4.57 6.53 -14.46
C GLU A 124 3.57 7.37 -13.67
N ILE A 125 2.38 7.52 -14.24
CA ILE A 125 1.29 8.28 -13.61
C ILE A 125 0.11 7.34 -13.43
N SER A 126 -0.43 7.30 -12.22
CA SER A 126 -1.61 6.52 -11.89
C SER A 126 -2.56 7.31 -11.01
N ALA A 127 -3.83 6.94 -11.05
CA ALA A 127 -4.83 7.47 -10.14
C ALA A 127 -5.71 6.34 -9.62
N ALA A 128 -6.04 6.39 -8.33
CA ALA A 128 -6.94 5.45 -7.68
C ALA A 128 -8.08 6.21 -6.99
N GLY A 129 -9.30 5.80 -7.24
CA GLY A 129 -10.49 6.35 -6.58
C GLY A 129 -11.09 5.36 -5.60
N ASP A 130 -11.55 5.84 -4.47
CA ASP A 130 -12.16 5.05 -3.41
C ASP A 130 -13.52 5.59 -3.03
N PHE A 131 -14.55 4.80 -3.30
CA PHE A 131 -15.94 5.10 -2.98
C PHE A 131 -16.42 4.18 -1.85
N LEU A 132 -16.99 4.76 -0.81
CA LEU A 132 -17.54 4.08 0.35
C LEU A 132 -19.03 4.27 0.48
N THR A 133 -19.71 3.23 0.94
CA THR A 133 -21.06 3.30 1.51
C THR A 133 -21.06 2.59 2.85
N TYR A 134 -21.79 3.11 3.83
CA TYR A 134 -21.87 2.45 5.11
C TYR A 134 -23.25 2.59 5.78
N TYR A 135 -23.55 1.59 6.60
CA TYR A 135 -24.63 1.63 7.57
C TYR A 135 -24.04 1.39 8.96
N ARG A 136 -24.22 2.38 9.85
CA ARG A 136 -23.75 2.34 11.24
C ARG A 136 -24.92 2.27 12.21
N ASP A 137 -24.86 1.33 13.15
CA ASP A 137 -25.80 1.17 14.27
C ASP A 137 -25.01 1.08 15.57
N GLN A 138 -24.95 2.18 16.31
CA GLN A 138 -24.25 2.29 17.58
C GLN A 138 -25.28 2.54 18.69
N LYS A 139 -25.13 1.85 19.82
CA LYS A 139 -26.03 1.99 20.96
C LYS A 139 -26.03 3.41 21.49
N GLY A 140 -27.22 4.02 21.58
CA GLY A 140 -27.38 5.40 22.09
C GLY A 140 -27.12 6.49 21.04
N VAL A 141 -26.72 6.15 19.82
CA VAL A 141 -26.50 7.08 18.72
C VAL A 141 -27.54 6.84 17.61
N ARG A 142 -27.91 7.91 16.89
CA ARG A 142 -28.80 7.78 15.73
C ARG A 142 -28.13 6.92 14.64
N LYS A 143 -28.87 5.94 14.15
CA LYS A 143 -28.44 5.13 13.00
C LYS A 143 -28.14 6.03 11.80
N ARG A 144 -27.01 5.77 11.15
CA ARG A 144 -26.58 6.53 9.98
C ARG A 144 -26.33 5.61 8.79
N THR A 145 -26.84 6.02 7.65
CA THR A 145 -26.47 5.47 6.36
C THR A 145 -25.90 6.59 5.53
N ASP A 146 -24.76 6.39 4.94
CA ASP A 146 -24.09 7.41 4.13
C ASP A 146 -23.33 6.79 2.96
N ALA A 147 -22.95 7.64 2.02
CA ALA A 147 -22.11 7.32 0.88
C ALA A 147 -21.16 8.48 0.64
N GLU A 148 -19.89 8.17 0.47
CA GLU A 148 -18.83 9.19 0.35
C GLU A 148 -17.77 8.73 -0.66
N ILE A 149 -17.14 9.69 -1.31
CA ILE A 149 -15.85 9.49 -1.99
C ILE A 149 -14.78 9.73 -0.94
N ARG A 150 -14.13 8.65 -0.46
CA ARG A 150 -13.08 8.77 0.54
C ARG A 150 -11.91 9.59 -0.01
N GLY A 151 -11.56 9.37 -1.28
CA GLY A 151 -10.57 10.18 -1.95
C GLY A 151 -10.24 9.71 -3.36
N LEU A 152 -9.46 10.56 -4.02
CA LEU A 152 -8.75 10.27 -5.27
C LEU A 152 -7.25 10.40 -4.97
N GLU A 153 -6.53 9.30 -5.07
CA GLU A 153 -5.08 9.29 -4.96
C GLU A 153 -4.46 9.47 -6.34
N LEU A 154 -3.52 10.39 -6.46
CA LEU A 154 -2.70 10.61 -7.65
C LEU A 154 -1.25 10.27 -7.33
N ASN A 155 -0.70 9.30 -8.06
CA ASN A 155 0.68 8.85 -7.90
C ASN A 155 1.50 9.17 -9.14
N VAL A 156 2.69 9.73 -8.92
CA VAL A 156 3.69 10.04 -9.97
C VAL A 156 5.04 9.53 -9.51
N GLN A 157 5.66 8.69 -10.34
CA GLN A 157 6.98 8.16 -10.00
C GLN A 157 7.86 8.04 -11.25
N SER A 158 9.16 8.14 -11.06
CA SER A 158 10.14 7.97 -12.15
C SER A 158 11.55 7.69 -11.63
N TYR A 159 12.29 6.87 -12.37
CA TYR A 159 13.74 6.85 -12.25
C TYR A 159 14.28 8.12 -12.90
N LEU A 160 15.03 8.92 -12.12
CA LEU A 160 15.66 10.16 -12.60
C LEU A 160 16.96 9.85 -13.34
N ASP A 161 17.68 8.84 -12.88
CA ASP A 161 18.88 8.28 -13.43
C ASP A 161 19.05 6.82 -12.96
N PRO A 162 20.11 6.06 -13.38
CA PRO A 162 20.31 4.67 -12.92
C PRO A 162 20.51 4.50 -11.42
N PHE A 163 20.70 5.58 -10.69
CA PHE A 163 21.05 5.58 -9.27
C PHE A 163 20.01 6.25 -8.40
N SER A 164 19.00 6.85 -8.98
CA SER A 164 18.02 7.62 -8.22
C SER A 164 16.60 7.50 -8.77
N TYR A 165 15.64 7.66 -7.86
CA TYR A 165 14.23 7.51 -8.09
C TYR A 165 13.47 8.59 -7.33
N MET A 166 12.32 8.98 -7.81
CA MET A 166 11.40 9.91 -7.15
C MET A 166 9.99 9.35 -7.18
N LYS A 167 9.30 9.48 -6.05
CA LYS A 167 7.87 9.20 -5.91
C LYS A 167 7.17 10.40 -5.32
N ALA A 168 5.95 10.67 -5.79
CA ALA A 168 5.03 11.65 -5.23
C ALA A 168 3.61 11.08 -5.24
N THR A 169 2.95 11.10 -4.08
CA THR A 169 1.57 10.66 -3.90
C THR A 169 0.77 11.78 -3.25
N ALA A 170 -0.31 12.19 -3.90
CA ALA A 170 -1.23 13.20 -3.40
C ALA A 170 -2.63 12.60 -3.25
N HIS A 171 -3.23 12.78 -2.09
CA HIS A 171 -4.60 12.42 -1.77
C HIS A 171 -5.51 13.63 -1.87
N MET A 172 -6.62 13.50 -2.59
CA MET A 172 -7.64 14.53 -2.81
C MET A 172 -8.95 14.05 -2.21
N SER A 173 -9.48 14.80 -1.24
CA SER A 173 -10.76 14.54 -0.58
C SER A 173 -11.60 15.81 -0.45
N ASP A 174 -12.75 15.73 0.19
CA ASP A 174 -13.59 16.89 0.52
C ASP A 174 -12.87 17.91 1.42
N GLU A 175 -11.88 17.47 2.19
CA GLU A 175 -11.08 18.30 3.10
C GLU A 175 -9.95 19.05 2.35
N GLY A 176 -9.65 18.67 1.11
CA GLY A 176 -8.65 19.33 0.29
C GLY A 176 -7.67 18.35 -0.38
N VAL A 177 -6.49 18.87 -0.69
CA VAL A 177 -5.38 18.10 -1.27
C VAL A 177 -4.28 17.96 -0.24
N HIS A 178 -3.94 16.72 0.11
CA HIS A 178 -2.90 16.39 1.06
C HIS A 178 -1.77 15.63 0.35
N ILE A 179 -0.53 15.97 0.66
CA ILE A 179 0.63 15.23 0.17
C ILE A 179 0.89 14.10 1.16
N GLU A 180 0.67 12.87 0.74
CA GLU A 180 0.96 11.71 1.56
C GLU A 180 2.43 11.33 1.53
N GLU A 181 3.01 11.26 0.32
CA GLU A 181 4.42 10.96 0.13
C GLU A 181 5.01 11.86 -0.96
N VAL A 182 6.19 12.41 -0.71
CA VAL A 182 7.08 12.99 -1.72
C VAL A 182 8.49 12.74 -1.26
N TYR A 183 9.18 11.83 -1.90
CA TYR A 183 10.56 11.54 -1.54
C TYR A 183 11.43 11.20 -2.75
N PHE A 184 12.72 11.41 -2.55
CA PHE A 184 13.80 11.06 -3.45
C PHE A 184 14.59 9.90 -2.86
N THR A 185 14.83 8.86 -3.65
CA THR A 185 15.66 7.71 -3.29
C THR A 185 17.00 7.77 -3.99
N ARG A 186 18.09 7.60 -3.25
CA ARG A 186 19.43 7.34 -3.76
C ARG A 186 19.82 5.90 -3.46
N PHE A 187 19.92 5.08 -4.48
CA PHE A 187 20.34 3.68 -4.33
C PHE A 187 21.81 3.58 -3.95
N SER A 188 22.12 2.64 -3.04
CA SER A 188 23.48 2.39 -2.54
C SER A 188 24.22 3.67 -2.10
N ALA A 189 23.54 4.57 -1.40
CA ALA A 189 24.05 5.87 -1.01
C ALA A 189 25.19 5.78 0.02
N PHE A 190 25.03 4.92 1.03
CA PHE A 190 26.01 4.78 2.11
C PHE A 190 26.08 3.31 2.58
N ALA A 191 27.28 2.74 2.56
CA ALA A 191 27.54 1.35 3.00
C ALA A 191 26.57 0.31 2.37
N GLY A 192 26.12 0.55 1.13
CA GLY A 192 25.16 -0.30 0.43
C GLY A 192 23.70 -0.05 0.80
N ALA A 193 23.39 0.88 1.72
CA ALA A 193 22.02 1.27 2.04
C ALA A 193 21.44 2.17 0.96
N ASN A 194 20.14 2.07 0.74
CA ASN A 194 19.36 3.07 0.03
C ASN A 194 19.04 4.21 0.99
N LEU A 195 19.07 5.44 0.47
CA LEU A 195 18.71 6.65 1.21
C LEU A 195 17.46 7.26 0.60
N ASP A 196 16.39 7.36 1.38
CA ASP A 196 15.22 8.16 1.03
C ASP A 196 15.27 9.49 1.78
N VAL A 197 14.89 10.58 1.10
CA VAL A 197 14.80 11.92 1.70
C VAL A 197 13.49 12.57 1.22
N GLY A 198 12.68 13.01 2.17
CA GLY A 198 11.39 13.64 1.90
C GLY A 198 10.33 13.24 2.91
N ARG A 199 9.06 13.32 2.50
CA ARG A 199 7.91 12.84 3.25
C ARG A 199 7.58 11.42 2.79
N PHE A 200 7.49 10.48 3.71
CA PHE A 200 7.21 9.07 3.43
C PHE A 200 6.43 8.42 4.58
N ARG A 201 5.69 7.34 4.26
CA ARG A 201 5.11 6.46 5.26
C ARG A 201 6.22 5.67 5.93
N GLN A 202 6.34 5.79 7.25
CA GLN A 202 7.42 5.17 8.00
C GLN A 202 7.29 3.65 8.09
N GLN A 203 8.42 2.97 8.13
CA GLN A 203 8.52 1.51 8.22
C GLN A 203 8.25 1.04 9.66
N PHE A 204 7.01 1.17 10.14
CA PHE A 204 6.55 0.60 11.40
C PHE A 204 5.61 -0.57 11.12
N GLY A 205 6.02 -1.79 11.43
CA GLY A 205 5.30 -2.99 11.00
C GLY A 205 5.22 -3.12 9.48
N VAL A 206 4.11 -3.65 8.98
CA VAL A 206 3.87 -3.87 7.53
C VAL A 206 2.77 -2.95 7.01
N VAL A 207 1.61 -2.93 7.68
CA VAL A 207 0.40 -2.29 7.13
C VAL A 207 0.48 -0.76 7.14
N ASN A 208 1.30 -0.16 8.01
CA ASN A 208 1.49 1.29 8.01
C ASN A 208 2.07 1.85 6.69
N ARG A 209 2.80 1.02 5.93
CA ARG A 209 3.35 1.39 4.62
C ARG A 209 2.31 1.41 3.50
N TRP A 210 1.19 0.76 3.68
CA TRP A 210 0.15 0.65 2.66
C TRP A 210 -0.71 1.90 2.65
N HIS A 211 -1.07 2.37 1.47
CA HIS A 211 -2.11 3.38 1.32
C HIS A 211 -3.48 2.76 1.58
N GLU A 212 -4.46 3.58 1.90
CA GLU A 212 -5.80 3.10 2.27
C GLU A 212 -6.49 2.30 1.16
N ASP A 213 -6.27 2.69 -0.10
CA ASP A 213 -6.79 1.97 -1.27
C ASP A 213 -6.15 0.59 -1.46
N ALA A 214 -4.94 0.37 -0.92
CA ALA A 214 -4.22 -0.91 -0.97
C ALA A 214 -4.56 -1.88 0.17
N LEU A 215 -5.27 -1.42 1.21
CA LEU A 215 -5.64 -2.25 2.36
C LEU A 215 -6.48 -3.47 1.97
N ASP A 216 -6.33 -4.56 2.73
CA ASP A 216 -7.18 -5.75 2.61
C ASP A 216 -8.57 -5.56 3.22
N GLN A 217 -8.70 -4.64 4.17
CA GLN A 217 -9.94 -4.23 4.83
C GLN A 217 -10.24 -2.77 4.50
N VAL A 218 -11.44 -2.30 4.86
CA VAL A 218 -11.88 -0.93 4.55
C VAL A 218 -11.05 0.12 5.30
N GLN A 219 -10.62 -0.18 6.53
CA GLN A 219 -9.88 0.75 7.38
C GLN A 219 -8.61 0.11 7.93
N TYR A 220 -7.63 0.94 8.28
CA TYR A 220 -6.49 0.50 9.07
C TYR A 220 -6.92 -0.23 10.34
N PRO A 221 -6.08 -1.13 10.89
CA PRO A 221 -6.32 -1.78 12.17
C PRO A 221 -6.57 -0.78 13.30
N MET A 222 -7.45 -1.14 14.23
CA MET A 222 -7.86 -0.24 15.32
C MET A 222 -6.68 0.26 16.14
N ALA A 223 -5.75 -0.61 16.53
CA ALA A 223 -4.59 -0.21 17.33
C ALA A 223 -3.69 0.78 16.61
N LEU A 224 -3.47 0.60 15.29
CA LEU A 224 -2.69 1.51 14.47
C LEU A 224 -3.33 2.91 14.46
N ARG A 225 -4.65 3.00 14.17
CA ARG A 225 -5.37 4.27 14.14
C ARG A 225 -5.42 4.97 15.51
N ARG A 226 -5.55 4.20 16.59
CA ARG A 226 -5.59 4.74 17.96
C ARG A 226 -4.24 5.31 18.42
N ILE A 227 -3.13 4.73 17.94
CA ILE A 227 -1.78 5.15 18.34
C ILE A 227 -1.21 6.21 17.39
N PHE A 228 -1.35 6.02 16.07
CA PHE A 228 -0.72 6.88 15.07
C PHE A 228 -1.68 7.89 14.42
N GLY A 229 -2.97 7.81 14.69
CA GLY A 229 -4.00 8.57 14.00
C GLY A 229 -4.60 7.80 12.82
N ASP A 230 -5.70 8.32 12.27
CA ASP A 230 -6.48 7.63 11.23
C ASP A 230 -5.67 7.47 9.92
N GLU A 231 -4.76 8.38 9.62
CA GLU A 231 -3.88 8.34 8.44
C GLU A 231 -2.63 7.47 8.63
N GLY A 232 -2.39 6.96 9.86
CA GLY A 232 -1.18 6.22 10.21
C GLY A 232 0.04 7.09 10.40
N LEU A 233 1.25 6.50 10.32
CA LEU A 233 2.51 7.15 10.61
C LEU A 233 3.23 7.54 9.31
N GLY A 234 3.05 8.79 8.88
CA GLY A 234 3.75 9.41 7.76
C GLY A 234 4.44 10.70 8.23
N GLN A 235 5.75 10.86 7.96
CA GLN A 235 6.55 12.00 8.42
C GLN A 235 7.62 12.39 7.40
N THR A 236 8.15 13.61 7.55
CA THR A 236 9.23 14.15 6.70
C THR A 236 10.59 13.94 7.35
N GLY A 237 11.56 13.41 6.58
CA GLY A 237 12.90 13.17 7.09
C GLY A 237 13.79 12.38 6.13
N ALA A 238 14.61 11.50 6.70
CA ALA A 238 15.51 10.61 5.97
C ALA A 238 15.36 9.16 6.45
N SER A 239 15.39 8.21 5.52
CA SER A 239 15.42 6.76 5.77
C SER A 239 16.68 6.16 5.18
N LEU A 240 17.28 5.23 5.90
CA LEU A 240 18.35 4.36 5.44
C LEU A 240 17.87 2.91 5.52
N ASP A 241 17.87 2.24 4.37
CA ASP A 241 17.36 0.89 4.23
C ASP A 241 18.47 -0.05 3.76
N TRP A 242 18.85 -1.01 4.61
CA TRP A 242 19.88 -2.01 4.34
C TRP A 242 19.27 -3.38 4.09
N THR A 243 19.68 -4.01 3.01
CA THR A 243 19.61 -5.45 2.86
C THR A 243 20.85 -6.07 3.49
N LEU A 244 20.69 -6.76 4.62
CA LEU A 244 21.79 -7.37 5.35
C LEU A 244 22.19 -8.71 4.71
N PRO A 245 23.42 -9.21 5.00
CA PRO A 245 23.82 -10.53 4.55
C PRO A 245 22.87 -11.61 5.01
N MET A 246 22.56 -12.57 4.15
CA MET A 246 21.67 -13.68 4.48
C MET A 246 22.18 -14.48 5.68
N TRP A 247 21.28 -14.83 6.60
CA TRP A 247 21.57 -15.77 7.68
C TRP A 247 20.92 -17.12 7.35
N GLY A 248 21.73 -18.05 6.85
CA GLY A 248 21.24 -19.31 6.32
C GLY A 248 20.42 -19.10 5.05
N GLN A 249 19.12 -19.38 5.10
CA GLN A 249 18.16 -19.16 4.00
C GLN A 249 17.25 -17.94 4.24
N ALA A 250 17.51 -17.15 5.29
CA ALA A 250 16.69 -16.00 5.63
C ALA A 250 17.31 -14.72 5.08
N GLN A 251 16.52 -13.94 4.34
CA GLN A 251 16.79 -12.56 3.97
C GLN A 251 16.53 -11.67 5.18
N GLN A 252 17.37 -10.66 5.37
CA GLN A 252 17.24 -9.71 6.46
C GLN A 252 17.28 -8.30 5.94
N GLU A 253 16.44 -7.44 6.49
CA GLU A 253 16.40 -6.03 6.18
C GLU A 253 16.43 -5.23 7.48
N PHE A 254 17.08 -4.09 7.45
CA PHE A 254 17.14 -3.16 8.56
C PHE A 254 16.92 -1.75 8.05
N THR A 255 15.95 -1.07 8.62
CA THR A 255 15.61 0.31 8.33
C THR A 255 15.91 1.18 9.54
N PHE A 256 16.53 2.34 9.29
CA PHE A 256 16.72 3.40 10.27
C PHE A 256 16.18 4.70 9.70
N GLN A 257 15.29 5.39 10.44
CA GLN A 257 14.68 6.63 10.00
C GLN A 257 14.83 7.73 11.04
N VAL A 258 15.10 8.95 10.57
CA VAL A 258 15.11 10.18 11.37
C VAL A 258 14.14 11.15 10.74
N THR A 259 13.14 11.61 11.50
CA THR A 259 12.08 12.47 10.98
C THR A 259 11.80 13.66 11.91
N ASN A 260 11.03 14.61 11.42
CA ASN A 260 10.68 15.86 12.09
C ASN A 260 9.59 15.74 13.17
N ALA A 261 9.18 14.52 13.55
CA ALA A 261 8.16 14.25 14.57
C ALA A 261 6.82 15.00 14.34
N GLU A 262 6.36 15.09 13.07
CA GLU A 262 5.13 15.81 12.71
C GLU A 262 3.82 15.02 12.90
N ASN A 263 3.87 13.79 13.44
CA ASN A 263 2.67 13.03 13.76
C ASN A 263 2.00 13.57 15.03
N GLU A 264 0.89 14.29 14.87
CA GLU A 264 0.19 14.99 15.95
C GLU A 264 -0.43 14.05 17.01
N ALA A 265 -0.65 12.77 16.69
CA ALA A 265 -1.15 11.80 17.67
C ALA A 265 -0.08 11.40 18.70
N LEU A 266 1.21 11.47 18.33
CA LEU A 266 2.33 11.07 19.18
C LEU A 266 3.21 12.22 19.63
N PHE A 267 3.37 13.26 18.81
CA PHE A 267 4.36 14.31 18.98
C PHE A 267 3.70 15.71 18.84
N ASP A 268 4.41 16.73 19.26
CA ASP A 268 3.98 18.14 19.17
C ASP A 268 4.27 18.78 17.80
N GLY A 269 4.92 18.04 16.88
CA GLY A 269 5.15 18.47 15.50
C GLY A 269 6.24 19.54 15.35
N ASN A 270 7.08 19.74 16.35
CA ASN A 270 8.00 20.87 16.40
C ASN A 270 9.36 20.61 15.75
N ALA A 271 9.36 20.14 14.53
CA ALA A 271 10.54 20.13 13.68
C ALA A 271 11.74 19.28 14.18
N LEU A 272 12.91 19.50 13.57
CA LEU A 272 14.15 18.75 13.86
C LEU A 272 14.77 19.08 15.24
N GLY A 273 14.18 19.98 16.03
CA GLY A 273 14.59 20.25 17.41
C GLY A 273 14.29 19.07 18.35
N THR A 274 13.18 18.38 18.11
CA THR A 274 12.73 17.17 18.82
C THR A 274 12.43 16.03 17.81
N PRO A 275 13.46 15.49 17.12
CA PRO A 275 13.24 14.52 16.06
C PRO A 275 12.68 13.21 16.58
N SER A 276 12.02 12.43 15.71
CA SER A 276 11.72 11.04 15.99
C SER A 276 12.72 10.11 15.29
N LEU A 277 12.99 8.97 15.94
CA LEU A 277 13.90 7.93 15.48
C LEU A 277 13.13 6.63 15.36
N LEU A 278 13.19 5.99 14.20
CA LEU A 278 12.56 4.70 13.98
C LEU A 278 13.60 3.67 13.58
N PHE A 279 13.47 2.49 14.15
CA PHE A 279 14.23 1.29 13.80
C PHE A 279 13.26 0.19 13.43
N HIS A 280 13.49 -0.47 12.30
CA HIS A 280 12.75 -1.66 11.91
C HIS A 280 13.70 -2.75 11.45
N TYR A 281 13.52 -3.96 11.97
CA TYR A 281 14.21 -5.15 11.52
C TYR A 281 13.21 -6.13 10.98
N LYS A 282 13.46 -6.66 9.78
CA LYS A 282 12.63 -7.65 9.11
C LYS A 282 13.45 -8.89 8.76
N ASN A 283 12.86 -10.04 8.96
CA ASN A 283 13.40 -11.33 8.57
C ASN A 283 12.38 -12.06 7.70
N TYR A 284 12.78 -12.42 6.51
CA TYR A 284 11.98 -13.15 5.54
C TYR A 284 12.61 -14.51 5.28
N ARG A 285 11.79 -15.56 5.26
CA ARG A 285 12.25 -16.92 5.04
C ARG A 285 11.22 -17.75 4.27
N ASP A 286 11.67 -18.42 3.20
CA ASP A 286 10.89 -19.48 2.55
C ASP A 286 10.83 -20.70 3.47
N LEU A 287 9.63 -21.15 3.82
CA LEU A 287 9.37 -22.36 4.60
C LEU A 287 9.29 -23.57 3.67
N SER A 288 8.79 -23.36 2.46
CA SER A 288 8.68 -24.36 1.40
C SER A 288 8.62 -23.65 0.05
N ARG A 289 8.50 -24.44 -1.03
CA ARG A 289 8.28 -23.92 -2.38
C ARG A 289 7.00 -23.06 -2.50
N ASP A 290 6.01 -23.31 -1.67
CA ASP A 290 4.67 -22.73 -1.75
C ASP A 290 4.34 -21.83 -0.55
N ALA A 291 5.27 -21.64 0.38
CA ALA A 291 4.99 -20.87 1.61
C ALA A 291 6.20 -20.11 2.11
N TYR A 292 5.96 -18.89 2.57
CA TYR A 292 6.95 -18.11 3.29
C TYR A 292 6.44 -17.57 4.63
N LEU A 293 7.38 -17.19 5.47
CA LEU A 293 7.18 -16.53 6.74
C LEU A 293 8.04 -15.27 6.79
N GLU A 294 7.42 -14.18 7.17
CA GLU A 294 8.07 -12.91 7.47
C GLU A 294 7.74 -12.49 8.91
N TRP A 295 8.71 -11.98 9.63
CA TRP A 295 8.48 -11.36 10.93
C TRP A 295 9.37 -10.14 11.09
N GLY A 296 8.88 -9.16 11.84
CA GLY A 296 9.58 -7.91 12.07
C GLY A 296 9.44 -7.41 13.50
N LEU A 297 10.35 -6.50 13.85
CA LEU A 297 10.34 -5.75 15.10
C LEU A 297 10.56 -4.28 14.78
N SER A 298 9.73 -3.42 15.37
CA SER A 298 9.78 -1.98 15.20
C SER A 298 9.97 -1.27 16.54
N GLY A 299 10.70 -0.16 16.54
CA GLY A 299 10.83 0.73 17.67
C GLY A 299 10.84 2.18 17.19
N LEU A 300 9.90 2.99 17.68
CA LEU A 300 9.81 4.42 17.45
C LEU A 300 10.07 5.18 18.74
N PHE A 301 10.94 6.17 18.69
CA PHE A 301 11.35 7.01 19.81
C PHE A 301 11.26 8.47 19.40
N GLY A 302 10.72 9.32 20.27
CA GLY A 302 10.67 10.76 20.05
C GLY A 302 10.37 11.49 21.35
N TRP A 303 10.26 12.80 21.25
CA TRP A 303 10.07 13.66 22.40
C TRP A 303 9.01 14.71 22.09
N ASN A 304 8.27 15.08 23.13
CA ASN A 304 7.38 16.23 23.15
C ASN A 304 7.94 17.22 24.16
N ASP A 305 8.02 18.49 23.82
CA ASP A 305 8.55 19.53 24.68
C ASP A 305 7.55 20.63 25.02
N GLU A 306 6.34 20.59 24.43
CA GLU A 306 5.27 21.57 24.67
C GLU A 306 4.00 20.89 25.21
N TRP A 307 3.50 21.36 26.33
CA TRP A 307 2.36 20.80 27.04
C TRP A 307 1.36 21.87 27.43
N ASN A 308 0.09 21.67 27.09
CA ASN A 308 -1.01 22.50 27.54
C ASN A 308 -1.62 21.90 28.83
N VAL A 309 -1.42 22.57 29.94
CA VAL A 309 -1.96 22.19 31.26
C VAL A 309 -3.00 23.19 31.78
N GLN A 310 -4.03 22.67 32.44
CA GLN A 310 -5.09 23.47 33.03
C GLN A 310 -5.26 23.10 34.50
N PRO A 311 -4.67 23.86 35.43
CA PRO A 311 -4.88 23.66 36.86
C PRO A 311 -6.35 23.74 37.22
N SER A 312 -6.79 23.03 38.24
CA SER A 312 -8.19 23.05 38.69
C SER A 312 -8.66 24.48 38.98
N GLY A 313 -9.60 24.99 38.18
CA GLY A 313 -10.13 26.35 38.27
C GLY A 313 -9.25 27.47 37.73
N GLY A 314 -8.17 27.15 37.04
CA GLY A 314 -7.25 28.09 36.38
C GLY A 314 -7.40 28.15 34.85
N ASP A 315 -6.68 29.12 34.26
CA ASP A 315 -6.57 29.24 32.82
C ASP A 315 -5.59 28.17 32.25
N VAL A 316 -5.78 27.79 30.97
CA VAL A 316 -4.84 26.94 30.25
C VAL A 316 -3.51 27.70 30.12
N ARG A 317 -2.40 27.00 30.43
CA ARG A 317 -1.05 27.53 30.25
C ARG A 317 -0.20 26.51 29.51
N THR A 318 0.78 26.98 28.74
CA THR A 318 1.75 26.16 28.07
C THR A 318 2.99 25.99 28.95
N GLU A 319 3.38 24.76 29.18
CA GLU A 319 4.61 24.37 29.90
C GLU A 319 5.58 23.69 28.91
N TYR A 320 6.87 23.94 29.11
CA TYR A 320 7.95 23.38 28.29
C TYR A 320 8.76 22.36 29.08
N ASP A 321 8.65 21.07 28.72
CA ASP A 321 9.36 19.98 29.36
C ASP A 321 9.52 18.81 28.37
N ALA A 322 10.77 18.48 27.99
CA ALA A 322 11.06 17.44 27.04
C ALA A 322 10.83 16.04 27.64
N LEU A 323 9.71 15.40 27.27
CA LEU A 323 9.30 14.09 27.75
C LEU A 323 9.26 13.07 26.62
N GLY A 324 9.66 11.83 26.92
CA GLY A 324 9.86 10.79 25.90
C GLY A 324 8.57 10.07 25.51
N THR A 325 8.42 9.82 24.20
CA THR A 325 7.40 8.93 23.64
C THR A 325 8.10 7.74 22.99
N ARG A 326 7.62 6.53 23.25
CA ARG A 326 8.17 5.26 22.76
C ARG A 326 7.04 4.38 22.27
N VAL A 327 7.17 3.84 21.05
CA VAL A 327 6.25 2.82 20.53
C VAL A 327 7.07 1.61 20.08
N PHE A 328 6.68 0.44 20.53
CA PHE A 328 7.27 -0.83 20.11
C PHE A 328 6.25 -1.63 19.32
N GLY A 329 6.71 -2.33 18.28
CA GLY A 329 5.88 -3.17 17.43
C GLY A 329 6.54 -4.51 17.14
N ALA A 330 5.69 -5.51 16.92
CA ALA A 330 6.09 -6.80 16.36
C ALA A 330 5.07 -7.20 15.32
N ASP A 331 5.55 -7.70 14.20
CA ASP A 331 4.72 -8.13 13.08
C ASP A 331 5.07 -9.55 12.62
N LEU A 332 4.08 -10.23 12.05
CA LEU A 332 4.19 -11.58 11.52
C LEU A 332 3.29 -11.70 10.30
N SER A 333 3.86 -12.18 9.19
CA SER A 333 3.13 -12.47 7.95
C SER A 333 3.46 -13.89 7.48
N TYR A 334 2.43 -14.66 7.20
CA TYR A 334 2.53 -15.98 6.59
C TYR A 334 1.72 -16.00 5.31
N LEU A 335 2.32 -16.39 4.21
CA LEU A 335 1.62 -16.67 2.95
C LEU A 335 1.88 -18.10 2.54
N TRP A 336 0.78 -18.82 2.23
CA TRP A 336 0.81 -20.05 1.48
C TRP A 336 0.11 -19.85 0.13
N GLU A 337 0.86 -20.03 -0.95
CA GLU A 337 0.38 -19.85 -2.30
C GLU A 337 0.97 -20.93 -3.20
N PRO A 338 0.24 -22.02 -3.47
CA PRO A 338 0.75 -23.12 -4.27
C PRO A 338 0.99 -22.67 -5.71
N ILE A 339 2.23 -22.82 -6.20
CA ILE A 339 2.69 -22.33 -7.50
C ILE A 339 1.77 -22.80 -8.64
N ASP A 340 1.31 -24.05 -8.61
CA ASP A 340 0.44 -24.61 -9.65
C ASP A 340 -0.99 -24.04 -9.62
N ARG A 341 -1.40 -23.34 -8.54
CA ARG A 341 -2.75 -22.84 -8.31
C ARG A 341 -2.81 -21.42 -7.74
N ALA A 342 -1.74 -20.66 -7.78
CA ALA A 342 -1.63 -19.30 -7.24
C ALA A 342 -2.73 -18.35 -7.71
N LEU A 343 -3.20 -18.51 -8.96
CA LEU A 343 -4.31 -17.73 -9.51
C LEU A 343 -5.65 -17.97 -8.79
N TYR A 344 -5.84 -19.13 -8.16
CA TYR A 344 -7.14 -19.57 -7.64
C TYR A 344 -7.15 -19.84 -6.14
N LYS A 345 -5.97 -19.93 -5.52
CA LYS A 345 -5.87 -20.38 -4.14
C LYS A 345 -4.64 -19.79 -3.45
N ASN A 346 -4.87 -19.13 -2.33
CA ASN A 346 -3.85 -18.78 -1.35
C ASN A 346 -4.46 -18.76 0.05
N VAL A 347 -3.61 -18.72 1.05
CA VAL A 347 -3.96 -18.41 2.44
C VAL A 347 -2.93 -17.42 2.94
N GLU A 348 -3.38 -16.27 3.41
CA GLU A 348 -2.56 -15.23 4.01
C GLU A 348 -3.00 -15.01 5.46
N TRP A 349 -2.05 -15.03 6.37
CA TRP A 349 -2.24 -14.68 7.76
C TRP A 349 -1.27 -13.56 8.13
N ARG A 350 -1.79 -12.49 8.74
CA ARG A 350 -0.98 -11.37 9.21
C ARG A 350 -1.44 -10.92 10.58
N SER A 351 -0.47 -10.55 11.43
CA SER A 351 -0.72 -10.05 12.77
C SER A 351 0.32 -8.98 13.11
N GLU A 352 -0.12 -7.93 13.79
CA GLU A 352 0.78 -6.92 14.34
C GLU A 352 0.34 -6.56 15.76
N LEU A 353 1.34 -6.28 16.61
CA LEU A 353 1.20 -5.83 17.98
C LEU A 353 1.86 -4.47 18.13
N TYR A 354 1.23 -3.58 18.91
CA TYR A 354 1.69 -2.23 19.20
C TYR A 354 1.66 -1.98 20.70
N VAL A 355 2.73 -1.39 21.25
CA VAL A 355 2.84 -1.02 22.66
C VAL A 355 3.34 0.41 22.74
N LEU A 356 2.52 1.32 23.28
CA LEU A 356 2.83 2.72 23.52
C LEU A 356 3.23 2.91 24.98
N ASN A 357 4.33 3.64 25.20
CA ASN A 357 4.72 4.22 26.48
C ASN A 357 5.08 5.69 26.25
N ARG A 358 4.33 6.62 26.85
CA ARG A 358 4.47 8.06 26.64
C ARG A 358 4.52 8.77 27.99
N ASP A 359 5.63 9.44 28.28
CA ASP A 359 5.74 10.35 29.41
C ASP A 359 5.07 11.68 29.06
N ILE A 360 4.29 12.26 29.97
CA ILE A 360 3.51 13.47 29.77
C ILE A 360 3.57 14.40 30.99
N LEU A 361 3.24 15.68 30.81
CA LEU A 361 2.70 16.51 31.89
C LEU A 361 1.19 16.30 31.95
N ALA A 362 0.69 15.94 33.15
CA ALA A 362 -0.73 15.71 33.33
C ALA A 362 -1.54 16.98 33.01
N PRO A 363 -2.63 16.90 32.21
CA PRO A 363 -3.41 18.05 31.78
C PRO A 363 -4.00 18.87 32.95
N ASP A 364 -4.20 18.25 34.12
CA ASP A 364 -4.71 18.88 35.35
C ASP A 364 -3.60 19.54 36.19
N ASP A 365 -2.36 19.61 35.68
CA ASP A 365 -1.19 20.16 36.38
C ASP A 365 -0.77 19.36 37.64
N SER A 366 -1.15 18.08 37.73
CA SER A 366 -0.74 17.22 38.84
C SER A 366 0.72 16.77 38.77
N GLY A 367 1.44 17.12 37.70
CA GLY A 367 2.86 16.84 37.49
C GLY A 367 3.10 15.85 36.34
N ARG A 368 4.28 15.22 36.35
CA ARG A 368 4.63 14.21 35.33
C ARG A 368 3.90 12.90 35.57
N ASP A 369 3.41 12.29 34.48
CA ASP A 369 2.79 10.96 34.48
C ASP A 369 3.23 10.18 33.24
N THR A 370 2.87 8.90 33.17
CA THR A 370 3.18 8.03 32.04
C THR A 370 1.91 7.34 31.55
N ILE A 371 1.65 7.43 30.25
CA ILE A 371 0.55 6.74 29.57
C ILE A 371 1.07 5.45 28.95
N ASN A 372 0.33 4.35 29.19
CA ASN A 372 0.59 3.05 28.59
C ASN A 372 -0.66 2.59 27.83
N ALA A 373 -0.52 2.32 26.55
CA ALA A 373 -1.56 1.71 25.76
C ALA A 373 -0.99 0.60 24.90
N TRP A 374 -1.80 -0.39 24.61
CA TRP A 374 -1.39 -1.47 23.73
C TRP A 374 -2.55 -2.04 22.94
N GLY A 375 -2.24 -2.68 21.85
CA GLY A 375 -3.24 -3.33 21.02
C GLY A 375 -2.61 -4.02 19.84
N GLY A 376 -3.45 -4.62 19.03
CA GLY A 376 -2.98 -5.32 17.85
C GLY A 376 -4.13 -5.86 17.05
N TYR A 377 -3.78 -6.51 15.96
CA TYR A 377 -4.74 -7.19 15.11
C TYR A 377 -4.18 -8.50 14.57
N SER A 378 -5.10 -9.35 14.15
CA SER A 378 -4.79 -10.54 13.37
C SER A 378 -5.84 -10.73 12.31
N TYR A 379 -5.44 -10.95 11.05
CA TYR A 379 -6.38 -11.36 10.02
C TYR A 379 -5.92 -12.60 9.28
N LEU A 380 -6.91 -13.36 8.85
CA LEU A 380 -6.75 -14.51 7.98
C LEU A 380 -7.62 -14.30 6.75
N GLN A 381 -7.02 -14.43 5.56
CA GLN A 381 -7.77 -14.40 4.31
C GLN A 381 -7.37 -15.52 3.38
N SER A 382 -8.27 -15.87 2.46
CA SER A 382 -8.04 -16.91 1.46
C SER A 382 -8.68 -16.54 0.14
N LYS A 383 -7.91 -16.67 -0.92
CA LYS A 383 -8.41 -16.66 -2.29
C LYS A 383 -9.11 -18.00 -2.55
N VAL A 384 -10.38 -17.97 -2.87
CA VAL A 384 -11.20 -19.17 -3.12
C VAL A 384 -11.56 -19.33 -4.59
N ALA A 385 -11.37 -18.27 -5.38
CA ALA A 385 -11.47 -18.25 -6.83
C ALA A 385 -10.51 -17.19 -7.38
N ARG A 386 -10.33 -17.15 -8.71
CA ARG A 386 -9.42 -16.21 -9.37
C ARG A 386 -9.60 -14.75 -8.90
N ASN A 387 -10.82 -14.36 -8.64
CA ASN A 387 -11.23 -13.00 -8.36
C ASN A 387 -12.01 -12.83 -7.04
N LEU A 388 -12.02 -13.85 -6.17
CA LEU A 388 -12.80 -13.84 -4.94
C LEU A 388 -11.95 -14.21 -3.73
N ILE A 389 -11.95 -13.32 -2.73
CA ILE A 389 -11.22 -13.48 -1.47
C ILE A 389 -12.22 -13.35 -0.32
N PHE A 390 -12.11 -14.24 0.65
CA PHE A 390 -12.80 -14.14 1.94
C PHE A 390 -11.77 -13.97 3.05
N GLY A 391 -12.08 -13.12 4.01
CA GLY A 391 -11.23 -12.91 5.16
C GLY A 391 -11.99 -12.52 6.41
N VAL A 392 -11.28 -12.55 7.52
CA VAL A 392 -11.75 -12.07 8.82
C VAL A 392 -10.62 -11.42 9.56
N ARG A 393 -10.84 -10.24 10.14
CA ARG A 393 -9.91 -9.53 11.03
C ARG A 393 -10.47 -9.48 12.43
N LEU A 394 -9.60 -9.68 13.41
CA LEU A 394 -9.83 -9.45 14.82
C LEU A 394 -8.89 -8.34 15.27
N ASP A 395 -9.44 -7.30 15.87
CA ASP A 395 -8.70 -6.18 16.47
C ASP A 395 -8.91 -6.16 17.98
N TYR A 396 -7.89 -5.74 18.71
CA TYR A 396 -7.92 -5.45 20.13
C TYR A 396 -7.19 -4.16 20.45
N PHE A 397 -7.72 -3.37 21.36
CA PHE A 397 -7.05 -2.18 21.87
C PHE A 397 -7.41 -1.92 23.33
N GLU A 398 -6.40 -1.59 24.13
CA GLU A 398 -6.49 -1.24 25.52
C GLU A 398 -5.75 0.09 25.75
N PRO A 399 -6.48 1.22 25.87
CA PRO A 399 -5.92 2.49 26.25
C PRO A 399 -5.62 2.56 27.74
N ASP A 400 -4.91 3.60 28.20
CA ASP A 400 -4.68 3.83 29.61
C ASP A 400 -5.95 4.36 30.32
N SER A 401 -6.04 4.17 31.63
CA SER A 401 -7.09 4.70 32.48
C SER A 401 -6.52 5.75 33.42
N LYS A 402 -6.99 6.99 33.32
CA LYS A 402 -6.50 8.12 34.10
C LYS A 402 -7.63 9.00 34.63
N ASP A 403 -7.53 9.46 35.85
CA ASP A 403 -8.54 10.27 36.53
C ASP A 403 -8.73 11.65 35.86
N TYR A 404 -7.73 12.16 35.14
CA TYR A 404 -7.78 13.42 34.40
C TYR A 404 -8.30 13.29 32.95
N ALA A 405 -8.76 12.12 32.53
CA ALA A 405 -9.18 11.89 31.14
C ALA A 405 -10.32 12.84 30.68
N GLU A 406 -11.20 13.29 31.59
CA GLU A 406 -12.23 14.27 31.25
C GLU A 406 -11.66 15.69 31.01
N THR A 407 -10.53 16.03 31.66
CA THR A 407 -9.83 17.30 31.45
C THR A 407 -8.73 17.19 30.41
N ALA A 408 -8.40 15.97 29.99
CA ALA A 408 -7.42 15.72 28.96
C ALA A 408 -7.85 16.42 27.68
N ASN A 409 -7.05 17.39 27.31
CA ASN A 409 -7.17 18.01 26.00
C ASN A 409 -7.18 16.91 24.95
N LEU A 410 -7.90 17.09 23.86
CA LEU A 410 -8.09 16.14 22.75
C LEU A 410 -6.79 15.46 22.23
N SER A 411 -5.63 16.05 22.51
CA SER A 411 -4.30 15.48 22.17
C SER A 411 -3.97 14.15 22.85
N LEU A 412 -4.65 13.75 23.94
CA LEU A 412 -4.42 12.48 24.62
C LEU A 412 -5.45 11.40 24.24
N ALA A 413 -6.63 11.79 23.76
CA ALA A 413 -7.54 10.86 23.12
C ALA A 413 -6.92 10.41 21.78
N PRO A 414 -7.04 9.16 21.39
CA PRO A 414 -7.91 8.13 21.95
C PRO A 414 -7.18 7.09 22.82
N VAL A 415 -6.04 7.40 23.41
CA VAL A 415 -5.21 6.48 24.20
C VAL A 415 -5.39 6.58 25.71
N VAL A 416 -6.26 7.49 26.17
CA VAL A 416 -6.57 7.69 27.60
C VAL A 416 -8.08 7.76 27.81
N TYR A 417 -8.59 7.03 28.81
CA TYR A 417 -10.01 7.03 29.18
C TYR A 417 -10.15 7.10 30.70
N LEU A 418 -11.33 7.61 31.16
CA LEU A 418 -11.63 7.76 32.58
C LEU A 418 -11.98 6.42 33.25
N ASP A 419 -12.64 5.53 32.50
CA ASP A 419 -13.10 4.26 33.04
C ASP A 419 -11.95 3.33 33.42
N LYS A 420 -12.20 2.50 34.44
CA LYS A 420 -11.23 1.50 34.88
C LYS A 420 -11.16 0.34 33.88
N ASP A 421 -9.94 -0.08 33.54
CA ASP A 421 -9.65 -1.18 32.63
C ASP A 421 -10.37 -1.05 31.26
N PRO A 422 -10.28 0.12 30.56
CA PRO A 422 -10.94 0.32 29.29
C PRO A 422 -10.34 -0.61 28.22
N HIS A 423 -11.21 -1.25 27.42
CA HIS A 423 -10.74 -2.09 26.32
C HIS A 423 -11.78 -2.16 25.20
N ARG A 424 -11.34 -2.48 23.98
CA ARG A 424 -12.20 -2.66 22.84
C ARG A 424 -11.73 -3.81 21.95
N TRP A 425 -12.69 -4.63 21.57
CA TRP A 425 -12.56 -5.67 20.56
C TRP A 425 -13.33 -5.28 19.31
N GLN A 426 -12.85 -5.74 18.15
CA GLN A 426 -13.62 -5.67 16.91
C GLN A 426 -13.37 -6.95 16.12
N VAL A 427 -14.45 -7.50 15.53
CA VAL A 427 -14.35 -8.58 14.55
C VAL A 427 -14.95 -8.11 13.23
N GLY A 428 -14.20 -8.33 12.14
CA GLY A 428 -14.56 -7.86 10.80
C GLY A 428 -14.44 -8.96 9.74
N PRO A 429 -15.47 -9.79 9.47
CA PRO A 429 -15.50 -10.60 8.27
C PRO A 429 -15.70 -9.73 7.02
N TYR A 430 -15.01 -10.07 5.93
CA TYR A 430 -15.09 -9.37 4.67
C TYR A 430 -15.02 -10.30 3.47
N VAL A 431 -15.52 -9.79 2.35
CA VAL A 431 -15.44 -10.43 1.04
C VAL A 431 -14.96 -9.39 0.03
N THR A 432 -13.93 -9.74 -0.74
CA THR A 432 -13.39 -8.90 -1.80
C THR A 432 -13.57 -9.60 -3.13
N TRP A 433 -14.18 -8.91 -4.08
CA TRP A 433 -14.35 -9.37 -5.45
C TRP A 433 -13.63 -8.43 -6.43
N TRP A 434 -12.73 -9.00 -7.21
CA TRP A 434 -12.02 -8.29 -8.27
C TRP A 434 -12.78 -8.48 -9.60
N GLN A 435 -13.43 -7.42 -10.06
CA GLN A 435 -14.03 -7.42 -11.40
C GLN A 435 -12.95 -7.51 -12.47
N SER A 436 -11.85 -6.79 -12.26
CA SER A 436 -10.65 -6.77 -13.10
C SER A 436 -9.46 -6.44 -12.20
N GLU A 437 -8.25 -6.35 -12.75
CA GLU A 437 -7.08 -5.84 -12.04
C GLU A 437 -7.18 -4.34 -11.66
N TRP A 438 -8.16 -3.63 -12.22
CA TRP A 438 -8.39 -2.19 -12.04
C TRP A 438 -9.59 -1.86 -11.16
N VAL A 439 -10.48 -2.80 -10.95
CA VAL A 439 -11.73 -2.58 -10.21
C VAL A 439 -11.90 -3.64 -9.15
N ARG A 440 -11.99 -3.20 -7.91
CA ARG A 440 -12.19 -4.02 -6.71
C ARG A 440 -13.45 -3.59 -5.98
N LEU A 441 -14.30 -4.55 -5.65
CA LEU A 441 -15.47 -4.35 -4.80
C LEU A 441 -15.28 -5.14 -3.51
N ARG A 442 -15.65 -4.53 -2.37
CA ARG A 442 -15.57 -5.15 -1.05
C ARG A 442 -16.83 -4.92 -0.26
N GLY A 443 -17.28 -5.97 0.42
CA GLY A 443 -18.26 -5.91 1.49
C GLY A 443 -17.59 -6.31 2.81
N GLU A 444 -17.75 -5.50 3.85
CA GLU A 444 -17.17 -5.76 5.17
C GLU A 444 -18.23 -5.49 6.26
N TYR A 445 -18.24 -6.30 7.29
CA TYR A 445 -19.08 -6.09 8.47
C TYR A 445 -18.18 -6.01 9.70
N ASN A 446 -18.26 -4.93 10.44
CA ASN A 446 -17.51 -4.74 11.68
C ASN A 446 -18.48 -4.74 12.86
N TYR A 447 -18.19 -5.59 13.85
CA TYR A 447 -18.81 -5.55 15.16
C TYR A 447 -17.76 -5.24 16.21
N ALA A 448 -17.95 -4.09 16.89
CA ALA A 448 -17.07 -3.65 17.94
C ALA A 448 -17.79 -3.64 19.30
N TRP A 449 -17.06 -4.10 20.35
CA TRP A 449 -17.55 -4.17 21.72
C TRP A 449 -16.41 -4.01 22.71
N GLY A 450 -16.72 -3.70 23.95
CA GLY A 450 -15.75 -3.56 25.04
C GLY A 450 -16.35 -2.79 26.22
N ASP A 451 -15.57 -2.60 27.26
CA ASP A 451 -15.93 -1.85 28.44
C ASP A 451 -15.09 -0.58 28.53
N GLY A 452 -15.67 0.47 29.13
CA GLY A 452 -14.98 1.73 29.42
C GLY A 452 -14.60 2.58 28.20
N MET A 453 -15.04 2.22 27.01
CA MET A 453 -14.81 2.94 25.75
C MET A 453 -16.15 3.27 25.08
N GLU A 454 -16.12 3.39 23.73
CA GLU A 454 -17.33 3.67 22.98
C GLU A 454 -18.35 2.52 23.07
N PRO A 455 -19.64 2.81 22.94
CA PRO A 455 -20.70 1.80 22.97
C PRO A 455 -20.52 0.72 21.89
N HIS A 456 -21.17 -0.42 22.07
CA HIS A 456 -21.22 -1.48 21.06
C HIS A 456 -21.71 -0.94 19.72
N GLU A 457 -21.04 -1.32 18.64
CA GLU A 457 -21.24 -0.76 17.32
C GLU A 457 -21.29 -1.86 16.25
N HIS A 458 -22.17 -1.68 15.30
CA HIS A 458 -22.27 -2.49 14.09
C HIS A 458 -22.09 -1.58 12.87
N ILE A 459 -21.15 -1.88 12.00
CA ILE A 459 -20.96 -1.16 10.75
C ILE A 459 -20.96 -2.16 9.59
N PHE A 460 -21.74 -1.86 8.56
CA PHE A 460 -21.69 -2.55 7.28
C PHE A 460 -21.09 -1.60 6.26
N TRP A 461 -20.01 -2.03 5.65
CA TRP A 461 -19.29 -1.29 4.63
C TRP A 461 -19.52 -1.90 3.25
N GLY A 462 -19.71 -1.05 2.25
CA GLY A 462 -19.55 -1.35 0.85
C GLY A 462 -18.46 -0.43 0.28
N GLN A 463 -17.46 -1.00 -0.38
CA GLN A 463 -16.35 -0.24 -0.97
C GLN A 463 -16.20 -0.59 -2.43
N ALA A 464 -15.95 0.43 -3.26
CA ALA A 464 -15.55 0.27 -4.65
C ALA A 464 -14.26 1.07 -4.90
N ASN A 465 -13.17 0.35 -5.20
CA ASN A 465 -11.93 0.96 -5.63
C ASN A 465 -11.77 0.79 -7.12
N PHE A 466 -11.28 1.83 -7.78
CA PHE A 466 -10.94 1.78 -9.20
C PHE A 466 -9.64 2.54 -9.44
N ALA A 467 -8.77 1.97 -10.24
CA ALA A 467 -7.46 2.52 -10.52
C ALA A 467 -7.21 2.60 -12.03
N ILE A 468 -6.39 3.56 -12.44
CA ILE A 468 -5.86 3.70 -13.80
C ILE A 468 -4.35 3.93 -13.73
N GLY A 469 -3.61 3.45 -14.70
CA GLY A 469 -2.15 3.58 -14.75
C GLY A 469 -1.40 2.36 -14.19
N PRO A 470 -0.07 2.40 -14.12
CA PRO A 470 0.75 1.24 -13.73
C PRO A 470 0.66 0.90 -12.24
N HIS A 471 0.47 1.89 -11.37
CA HIS A 471 0.26 1.69 -9.94
C HIS A 471 -1.17 1.25 -9.65
N LYS A 472 -1.35 0.00 -9.25
CA LYS A 472 -2.64 -0.60 -8.95
C LYS A 472 -2.61 -1.07 -7.51
N HIS A 473 -3.21 -0.34 -6.58
CA HIS A 473 -3.37 -0.82 -5.20
C HIS A 473 -2.08 -1.45 -4.63
N GLU A 474 -0.97 -0.71 -4.70
CA GLU A 474 0.35 -1.24 -4.36
C GLU A 474 0.52 -1.46 -2.86
N ARG A 475 1.14 -2.60 -2.55
CA ARG A 475 1.64 -2.95 -1.22
C ARG A 475 3.15 -2.94 -1.29
N TYR A 476 3.79 -2.15 -0.48
CA TYR A 476 5.24 -2.03 -0.42
C TYR A 476 5.86 -2.96 0.63
#